data_717ee73c28cefba92dcc9349b31b086c
#
_entry.id   717ee73c28cefba92dcc9349b31b086c
#
_cell.length_a   1.000
_cell.length_b   1.000
_cell.length_c   1.000
_cell.angle_alpha   90.00
_cell.angle_beta   90.00
_cell.angle_gamma   90.00
#
_symmetry.space_group_name_H-M   'P 1'
#
loop_
_entity.id
_entity.type
_entity.pdbx_description
1 polymer ?
#
loop_
_entity_poly.entity_id
_entity_poly.type
_entity_poly.pdbx_seq_one_letter_code
_entity_poly.pdbx_strand_id
1 'polypeptide(L)'
;YFPKRARSRLHVECSDRWDPDAQQLPVRKVAQPGIDADVAHLDFDNAFEGWKGPARIRDEKCSLQLRSSLPYLVVYTPRDKDYFCVEPVSHIGNAIHMADPAAHGLATLQPGETLEASMTLDVAML
;
A
#
# COMPACT_ATOMS: atom_id res chain seq x y z
N TYR A 1 -0.68 -4.17 -10.14
CA TYR A 1 -1.87 -3.61 -10.80
C TYR A 1 -3.00 -4.60 -10.74
N PHE A 2 -4.17 -4.14 -10.34
CA PHE A 2 -5.40 -4.94 -10.31
C PHE A 2 -6.46 -4.27 -11.18
N PRO A 3 -7.26 -5.04 -11.93
CA PRO A 3 -8.34 -4.44 -12.72
C PRO A 3 -9.40 -3.83 -11.80
N LYS A 4 -9.79 -2.60 -12.09
CA LYS A 4 -10.90 -1.93 -11.40
C LYS A 4 -12.21 -2.30 -12.09
N ARG A 5 -12.92 -3.26 -11.49
CA ARG A 5 -14.23 -3.73 -11.95
C ARG A 5 -15.34 -3.07 -11.14
N ALA A 6 -16.56 -3.23 -11.56
CA ALA A 6 -17.73 -2.61 -10.93
C ALA A 6 -17.87 -2.93 -9.43
N ARG A 7 -17.46 -4.12 -9.02
CA ARG A 7 -17.53 -4.59 -7.63
C ARG A 7 -16.17 -4.77 -6.96
N SER A 8 -15.14 -4.11 -7.49
CA SER A 8 -13.83 -4.14 -6.85
C SER A 8 -13.89 -3.50 -5.47
N ARG A 9 -13.50 -4.27 -4.46
CA ARG A 9 -13.47 -3.86 -3.05
C ARG A 9 -12.10 -4.13 -2.48
N LEU A 10 -11.61 -3.22 -1.65
CA LEU A 10 -10.33 -3.31 -0.96
C LEU A 10 -10.56 -3.31 0.55
N HIS A 11 -9.93 -4.28 1.23
CA HIS A 11 -9.86 -4.33 2.70
C HIS A 11 -8.39 -4.41 3.12
N VAL A 12 -7.98 -3.47 3.98
CA VAL A 12 -6.63 -3.40 4.56
C VAL A 12 -6.74 -3.01 6.02
N GLU A 13 -6.07 -3.75 6.89
CA GLU A 13 -5.84 -3.33 8.27
C GLU A 13 -4.58 -2.46 8.34
N CYS A 14 -4.73 -1.22 8.78
CA CYS A 14 -3.64 -0.27 8.96
C CYS A 14 -3.99 0.74 10.05
N SER A 15 -3.04 1.58 10.44
CA SER A 15 -3.26 2.59 11.49
C SER A 15 -3.20 4.02 10.97
N ASP A 16 -2.39 4.28 9.98
CA ASP A 16 -2.13 5.64 9.50
C ASP A 16 -1.89 5.67 7.99
N ARG A 17 -2.11 6.82 7.42
CA ARG A 17 -1.70 7.14 6.04
C ARG A 17 -0.78 8.35 6.03
N TRP A 18 0.01 8.47 4.99
CA TRP A 18 0.85 9.63 4.73
C TRP A 18 0.24 10.47 3.61
N ASP A 19 -0.12 11.70 3.91
CA ASP A 19 -0.64 12.64 2.92
C ASP A 19 0.52 13.37 2.24
N PRO A 20 0.46 13.53 0.90
CA PRO A 20 1.50 14.17 0.12
C PRO A 20 1.42 15.69 0.18
N ASP A 21 2.53 16.35 -0.15
CA ASP A 21 2.60 17.78 -0.46
C ASP A 21 2.25 18.05 -1.94
N ALA A 22 2.47 19.30 -2.37
CA ALA A 22 2.21 19.71 -3.75
C ALA A 22 3.10 19.02 -4.79
N GLN A 23 4.25 18.48 -4.38
CA GLN A 23 5.16 17.69 -5.21
C GLN A 23 4.89 16.18 -5.16
N GLN A 24 3.80 15.76 -4.54
CA GLN A 24 3.42 14.35 -4.34
C GLN A 24 4.39 13.58 -3.42
N LEU A 25 5.11 14.28 -2.54
CA LEU A 25 5.96 13.66 -1.54
C LEU A 25 5.19 13.45 -0.24
N PRO A 26 5.18 12.24 0.36
CA PRO A 26 4.58 12.00 1.66
C PRO A 26 5.22 12.87 2.74
N VAL A 27 4.45 13.71 3.44
CA VAL A 27 4.97 14.66 4.42
C VAL A 27 4.19 14.69 5.73
N ARG A 28 2.92 14.26 5.73
CA ARG A 28 2.07 14.36 6.91
C ARG A 28 1.39 13.03 7.23
N LYS A 29 1.63 12.54 8.43
CA LYS A 29 0.95 11.34 8.94
C LYS A 29 -0.41 11.70 9.51
N VAL A 30 -1.44 10.97 9.07
CA VAL A 30 -2.84 11.14 9.47
C VAL A 30 -3.41 9.79 9.86
N ALA A 31 -4.19 9.74 10.93
CA ALA A 31 -4.84 8.52 11.36
C ALA A 31 -5.77 7.97 10.26
N GLN A 32 -5.61 6.69 9.96
CA GLN A 32 -6.41 5.96 8.99
C GLN A 32 -6.67 4.56 9.54
N PRO A 33 -7.78 4.36 10.28
CA PRO A 33 -8.06 3.07 10.93
C PRO A 33 -8.61 2.03 9.93
N GLY A 34 -7.76 1.62 9.00
CA GLY A 34 -8.07 0.65 7.98
C GLY A 34 -8.70 1.23 6.71
N ILE A 35 -8.82 0.35 5.71
CA ILE A 35 -9.58 0.58 4.48
C ILE A 35 -10.56 -0.58 4.36
N ASP A 36 -11.83 -0.29 4.15
CA ASP A 36 -12.85 -1.28 3.82
C ASP A 36 -13.92 -0.62 2.96
N ALA A 37 -13.67 -0.56 1.66
CA ALA A 37 -14.53 0.18 0.75
C ALA A 37 -14.47 -0.35 -0.68
N ASP A 38 -15.49 -0.01 -1.45
CA ASP A 38 -15.46 -0.19 -2.90
C ASP A 38 -14.39 0.73 -3.50
N VAL A 39 -13.54 0.17 -4.37
CA VAL A 39 -12.44 0.91 -4.98
C VAL A 39 -12.91 2.15 -5.74
N ALA A 40 -14.12 2.09 -6.31
CA ALA A 40 -14.73 3.22 -6.99
C ALA A 40 -14.95 4.46 -6.11
N HIS A 41 -15.02 4.27 -4.79
CA HIS A 41 -15.21 5.36 -3.81
C HIS A 41 -13.89 5.85 -3.18
N LEU A 42 -12.77 5.24 -3.53
CA LEU A 42 -11.45 5.61 -3.03
C LEU A 42 -10.77 6.60 -3.97
N ASP A 43 -9.94 7.46 -3.38
CA ASP A 43 -9.13 8.44 -4.09
C ASP A 43 -7.78 8.55 -3.40
N PHE A 44 -7.05 7.43 -3.38
CA PHE A 44 -5.75 7.34 -2.75
C PHE A 44 -4.60 7.40 -3.77
N ASP A 45 -3.55 8.07 -3.37
CA ASP A 45 -2.19 7.95 -3.86
C ASP A 45 -1.28 8.12 -2.65
N ASN A 46 -1.37 7.16 -1.72
CA ASN A 46 -0.85 7.29 -0.38
C ASN A 46 -0.06 6.07 0.05
N ALA A 47 0.93 6.30 0.91
CA ALA A 47 1.56 5.26 1.71
C ALA A 47 0.78 5.06 3.02
N PHE A 48 0.65 3.80 3.44
CA PHE A 48 -0.05 3.38 4.65
C PHE A 48 0.92 2.69 5.60
N GLU A 49 0.79 3.01 6.87
CA GLU A 49 1.60 2.53 7.97
C GLU A 49 0.75 1.66 8.91
N GLY A 50 1.39 0.75 9.65
CA GLY A 50 0.69 -0.17 10.54
C GLY A 50 -0.09 -1.26 9.80
N TRP A 51 0.30 -1.57 8.57
CA TRP A 51 -0.31 -2.64 7.80
C TRP A 51 -0.11 -3.99 8.49
N LYS A 52 -1.22 -4.69 8.71
CA LYS A 52 -1.26 -6.00 9.35
C LYS A 52 -2.13 -6.96 8.54
N GLY A 53 -1.69 -8.22 8.51
CA GLY A 53 -2.41 -9.26 7.78
C GLY A 53 -2.41 -9.03 6.26
N PRO A 54 -3.21 -9.80 5.53
CA PRO A 54 -3.29 -9.63 4.08
C PRO A 54 -4.07 -8.37 3.70
N ALA A 55 -3.65 -7.71 2.62
CA ALA A 55 -4.55 -6.86 1.86
C ALA A 55 -5.50 -7.77 1.08
N ARG A 56 -6.81 -7.59 1.24
CA ARG A 56 -7.82 -8.39 0.57
C ARG A 56 -8.47 -7.57 -0.53
N ILE A 57 -8.49 -8.16 -1.71
CA ILE A 57 -9.12 -7.59 -2.89
C ILE A 57 -10.17 -8.58 -3.37
N ARG A 58 -11.36 -8.09 -3.64
CA ARG A 58 -12.45 -8.93 -4.18
C ARG A 58 -13.19 -8.16 -5.26
N ASP A 59 -13.54 -8.87 -6.30
CA ASP A 59 -14.45 -8.39 -7.34
C ASP A 59 -15.48 -9.48 -7.70
N GLU A 60 -16.19 -9.33 -8.80
CA GLU A 60 -17.19 -10.28 -9.26
C GLU A 60 -16.60 -11.57 -9.84
N LYS A 61 -15.28 -11.64 -10.05
CA LYS A 61 -14.60 -12.79 -10.66
C LYS A 61 -13.72 -13.56 -9.70
N CYS A 62 -13.05 -12.85 -8.78
CA CYS A 62 -12.08 -13.47 -7.90
C CYS A 62 -11.97 -12.79 -6.55
N SER A 63 -11.37 -13.49 -5.63
CA SER A 63 -10.92 -13.00 -4.33
C SER A 63 -9.40 -13.19 -4.23
N LEU A 64 -8.70 -12.18 -3.78
CA LEU A 64 -7.26 -12.13 -3.69
C LEU A 64 -6.80 -11.79 -2.28
N GLN A 65 -5.70 -12.40 -1.84
CA GLN A 65 -5.02 -12.02 -0.62
C GLN A 65 -3.55 -11.74 -0.92
N LEU A 66 -3.12 -10.52 -0.67
CA LEU A 66 -1.75 -10.07 -0.85
C LEU A 66 -1.06 -10.01 0.51
N ARG A 67 0.05 -10.75 0.67
CA ARG A 67 0.93 -10.71 1.83
C ARG A 67 2.33 -10.34 1.42
N SER A 68 3.08 -9.73 2.32
CA SER A 68 4.48 -9.40 2.10
C SER A 68 5.26 -9.38 3.40
N SER A 69 6.57 -9.57 3.30
CA SER A 69 7.53 -9.31 4.38
C SER A 69 7.79 -7.81 4.57
N LEU A 70 7.39 -6.97 3.61
CA LEU A 70 7.58 -5.52 3.66
C LEU A 70 6.52 -4.86 4.55
N PRO A 71 6.89 -3.79 5.30
CA PRO A 71 6.05 -3.28 6.38
C PRO A 71 5.01 -2.25 5.96
N TYR A 72 5.18 -1.59 4.82
CA TYR A 72 4.30 -0.51 4.36
C TYR A 72 3.57 -0.89 3.09
N LEU A 73 2.48 -0.19 2.82
CA LEU A 73 1.65 -0.42 1.65
C LEU A 73 1.39 0.91 0.94
N VAL A 74 1.64 0.97 -0.35
CA VAL A 74 1.15 2.07 -1.19
C VAL A 74 -0.16 1.64 -1.84
N VAL A 75 -1.17 2.49 -1.77
CA VAL A 75 -2.45 2.29 -2.45
C VAL A 75 -2.69 3.47 -3.38
N TYR A 76 -2.89 3.15 -4.65
CA TYR A 76 -3.17 4.11 -5.70
C TYR A 76 -4.47 3.74 -6.41
N THR A 77 -5.48 4.58 -6.27
CA THR A 77 -6.83 4.34 -6.79
C THR A 77 -7.29 5.47 -7.71
N PRO A 78 -6.67 5.61 -8.91
CA PRO A 78 -7.01 6.69 -9.83
C PRO A 78 -8.46 6.58 -10.29
N ARG A 79 -9.21 7.68 -10.23
CA ARG A 79 -10.64 7.70 -10.56
C ARG A 79 -10.91 7.49 -12.04
N ASP A 80 -10.00 7.95 -12.88
CA ASP A 80 -10.13 7.98 -14.35
C ASP A 80 -9.48 6.76 -15.06
N LYS A 81 -9.03 5.77 -14.29
CA LYS A 81 -8.39 4.57 -14.83
C LYS A 81 -9.20 3.30 -14.52
N ASP A 82 -8.99 2.28 -15.31
CA ASP A 82 -9.61 0.96 -15.17
C ASP A 82 -8.77 -0.01 -14.31
N TYR A 83 -7.82 0.52 -13.57
CA TYR A 83 -6.95 -0.23 -12.65
C TYR A 83 -6.75 0.51 -11.34
N PHE A 84 -6.23 -0.19 -10.36
CA PHE A 84 -5.68 0.36 -9.12
C PHE A 84 -4.47 -0.46 -8.68
N CYS A 85 -3.66 0.11 -7.79
CA CYS A 85 -2.44 -0.51 -7.31
C CYS A 85 -2.48 -0.71 -5.80
N VAL A 86 -1.96 -1.84 -5.36
CA VAL A 86 -1.73 -2.16 -3.94
C VAL A 86 -0.31 -2.73 -3.87
N GLU A 87 0.61 -1.95 -3.29
CA GLU A 87 2.04 -2.15 -3.45
C GLU A 87 2.73 -2.25 -2.09
N PRO A 88 3.20 -3.44 -1.69
CA PRO A 88 4.10 -3.56 -0.55
C PRO A 88 5.41 -2.82 -0.82
N VAL A 89 5.85 -1.99 0.13
CA VAL A 89 7.08 -1.21 0.01
C VAL A 89 7.90 -1.27 1.31
N SER A 90 9.21 -1.12 1.19
CA SER A 90 10.15 -1.23 2.32
C SER A 90 10.12 0.00 3.23
N HIS A 91 9.81 1.16 2.68
CA HIS A 91 9.84 2.44 3.39
C HIS A 91 8.85 3.44 2.79
N ILE A 92 8.55 4.49 3.56
CA ILE A 92 7.76 5.61 3.09
C ILE A 92 8.56 6.38 2.03
N GLY A 93 7.95 6.70 0.89
CA GLY A 93 8.63 7.22 -0.30
C GLY A 93 9.49 8.48 -0.08
N ASN A 94 9.23 9.28 0.95
CA ASN A 94 9.98 10.48 1.30
C ASN A 94 10.88 10.29 2.52
N ALA A 95 11.12 9.07 2.97
CA ALA A 95 11.84 8.77 4.21
C ALA A 95 13.24 9.40 4.26
N ILE A 96 13.92 9.47 3.12
CA ILE A 96 15.27 10.05 3.02
C ILE A 96 15.32 11.52 3.47
N HIS A 97 14.23 12.27 3.38
CA HIS A 97 14.13 13.66 3.79
C HIS A 97 13.55 13.86 5.20
N MET A 98 13.19 12.78 5.88
CA MET A 98 12.64 12.84 7.24
C MET A 98 13.76 12.90 8.27
N ALA A 99 13.43 13.37 9.50
CA ALA A 99 14.41 13.53 10.57
C ALA A 99 15.10 12.22 10.97
N ASP A 100 14.35 11.09 10.93
CA ASP A 100 14.87 9.75 11.17
C ASP A 100 14.41 8.82 10.05
N PRO A 101 15.15 8.74 8.94
CA PRO A 101 14.77 7.90 7.81
C PRO A 101 14.58 6.42 8.16
N ALA A 102 15.39 5.89 9.07
CA ALA A 102 15.31 4.50 9.50
C ALA A 102 14.01 4.18 10.24
N ALA A 103 13.47 5.14 11.00
CA ALA A 103 12.18 4.99 11.67
C ALA A 103 11.00 4.84 10.69
N HIS A 104 11.19 5.22 9.43
CA HIS A 104 10.22 5.12 8.35
C HIS A 104 10.59 4.03 7.33
N GLY A 105 11.42 3.08 7.74
CA GLY A 105 11.74 1.86 7.00
C GLY A 105 12.93 1.95 6.05
N LEU A 106 13.55 3.13 5.88
CA LEU A 106 14.71 3.27 5.00
C LEU A 106 15.91 2.51 5.56
N ALA A 107 16.36 1.49 4.83
CA ALA A 107 17.53 0.71 5.19
C ALA A 107 18.79 1.24 4.51
N THR A 108 19.91 1.23 5.24
CA THR A 108 21.23 1.50 4.68
C THR A 108 21.99 0.17 4.57
N LEU A 109 22.43 -0.17 3.36
CA LEU A 109 23.21 -1.38 3.10
C LEU A 109 24.68 -1.00 2.94
N GLN A 110 25.56 -1.70 3.67
CA GLN A 110 27.00 -1.64 3.44
C GLN A 110 27.35 -2.51 2.24
N PRO A 111 28.54 -2.29 1.59
CA PRO A 111 28.97 -3.13 0.51
C PRO A 111 28.97 -4.61 0.90
N GLY A 112 28.31 -5.45 0.09
CA GLY A 112 28.18 -6.89 0.34
C GLY A 112 26.97 -7.30 1.17
N GLU A 113 26.25 -6.36 1.81
CA GLU A 113 24.98 -6.65 2.50
C GLU A 113 23.81 -6.83 1.52
N THR A 114 22.84 -7.63 1.92
CA THR A 114 21.66 -7.96 1.10
C THR A 114 20.37 -7.58 1.84
N LEU A 115 19.43 -6.97 1.13
CA LEU A 115 18.05 -6.82 1.56
C LEU A 115 17.19 -7.84 0.82
N GLU A 116 16.42 -8.62 1.57
CA GLU A 116 15.51 -9.61 1.03
C GLU A 116 14.06 -9.21 1.32
N ALA A 117 13.18 -9.45 0.36
CA ALA A 117 11.75 -9.23 0.52
C ALA A 117 10.98 -10.33 -0.21
N SER A 118 9.77 -10.59 0.26
CA SER A 118 8.86 -11.56 -0.34
C SER A 118 7.46 -10.99 -0.46
N MET A 119 6.75 -11.45 -1.47
CA MET A 119 5.33 -11.15 -1.69
C MET A 119 4.62 -12.43 -2.11
N THR A 120 3.45 -12.66 -1.54
CA THR A 120 2.58 -13.78 -1.90
C THR A 120 1.22 -13.26 -2.33
N LEU A 121 0.70 -13.78 -3.43
CA LEU A 121 -0.62 -13.47 -3.93
C LEU A 121 -1.43 -14.77 -4.04
N ASP A 122 -2.40 -14.94 -3.14
CA ASP A 122 -3.33 -16.07 -3.16
C ASP A 122 -4.59 -15.68 -3.91
N VAL A 123 -4.95 -16.46 -4.91
CA VAL A 123 -6.08 -16.17 -5.80
C VAL A 123 -7.11 -17.29 -5.72
N ALA A 124 -8.36 -16.93 -5.45
CA ALA A 124 -9.52 -17.84 -5.51
C ALA A 124 -10.51 -17.30 -6.53
N MET A 125 -10.86 -18.12 -7.52
CA MET A 125 -11.90 -17.79 -8.48
C MET A 125 -13.29 -17.96 -7.84
N LEU A 126 -14.20 -17.08 -8.18
CA LEU A 126 -15.59 -17.10 -7.70
C LEU A 126 -16.52 -17.75 -8.72
#